data_18ef1aa7050f8e0a0341ff273d7b8f49
#
_entry.id   18ef1aa7050f8e0a0341ff273d7b8f49
#
_cell.length_a   1.000
_cell.length_b   1.000
_cell.length_c   1.000
_cell.angle_alpha   90.00
_cell.angle_beta   90.00
_cell.angle_gamma   90.00
#
_symmetry.space_group_name_H-M   'P 1'
#
loop_
_entity.id
_entity.type
_entity.pdbx_description
1 polymer ?
#
loop_
_entity_poly.entity_id
_entity_poly.type
_entity_poly.pdbx_seq_one_letter_code
_entity_poly.pdbx_strand_id
1 'polypeptide(L)'
;MPFRVVASQEEEQSDPALAAGERVMLHARGKALEVASRAGVPEGGAVLGADTEVAVDGRALGKPADAADARRMLAGLSGRTHQVMSGVVLVTPEGADEALAVADVRFRDIDGRLMEWYLDLGEWRGRAGGYAIQGAGAALVDSIAGDPTTVIGLPLGDVAALLRARALFPPA
;
A
#
# COMPACT_ATOMS: atom_id res chain seq x y z
N MET A 1 1.02 -19.16 -10.33
CA MET A 1 1.76 -19.51 -9.10
C MET A 1 0.75 -19.65 -7.98
N PRO A 2 0.69 -20.78 -7.26
CA PRO A 2 -0.20 -20.93 -6.11
C PRO A 2 0.29 -20.06 -4.95
N PHE A 3 -0.62 -19.50 -4.17
CA PHE A 3 -0.33 -18.75 -2.96
C PHE A 3 -1.41 -18.94 -1.91
N ARG A 4 -1.07 -18.66 -0.65
CA ARG A 4 -2.03 -18.52 0.44
C ARG A 4 -1.81 -17.20 1.16
N VAL A 5 -2.87 -16.60 1.67
CA VAL A 5 -2.80 -15.41 2.50
C VAL A 5 -2.67 -15.81 3.96
N VAL A 6 -1.69 -15.23 4.65
CA VAL A 6 -1.47 -15.40 6.09
C VAL A 6 -1.45 -14.01 6.70
N ALA A 7 -2.39 -13.74 7.60
CA ALA A 7 -2.42 -12.45 8.30
C ALA A 7 -1.19 -12.32 9.21
N SER A 8 -0.48 -11.19 9.11
CA SER A 8 0.58 -10.85 10.04
C SER A 8 -0.01 -10.45 11.39
N GLN A 9 0.74 -10.74 12.46
CA GLN A 9 0.49 -10.30 13.82
C GLN A 9 1.41 -9.14 14.22
N GLU A 10 2.20 -8.62 13.28
CA GLU A 10 3.07 -7.47 13.50
C GLU A 10 2.24 -6.23 13.86
N GLU A 11 2.61 -5.59 14.96
CA GLU A 11 2.04 -4.31 15.36
C GLU A 11 2.73 -3.17 14.62
N GLU A 12 1.98 -2.44 13.78
CA GLU A 12 2.49 -1.29 13.04
C GLU A 12 2.87 -0.17 14.03
N GLN A 13 4.16 0.02 14.26
CA GLN A 13 4.66 1.11 15.09
C GLN A 13 4.68 2.42 14.30
N SER A 14 3.93 3.40 14.77
CA SER A 14 3.93 4.74 14.18
C SER A 14 5.09 5.54 14.76
N ASP A 15 6.23 5.59 14.04
CA ASP A 15 7.33 6.51 14.37
C ASP A 15 7.22 7.75 13.47
N PRO A 16 6.80 8.90 14.03
CA PRO A 16 6.66 10.14 13.27
C PRO A 16 8.00 10.74 12.81
N ALA A 17 9.14 10.25 13.33
CA ALA A 17 10.46 10.69 12.91
C ALA A 17 10.91 10.07 11.57
N LEU A 18 10.32 8.93 11.19
CA LEU A 18 10.64 8.26 9.92
C LEU A 18 9.93 8.92 8.74
N ALA A 19 10.62 9.04 7.61
CA ALA A 19 9.98 9.40 6.35
C ALA A 19 8.96 8.31 5.94
N ALA A 20 7.94 8.68 5.16
CA ALA A 20 6.87 7.76 4.76
C ALA A 20 7.41 6.47 4.08
N GLY A 21 8.39 6.62 3.18
CA GLY A 21 9.01 5.47 2.52
C GLY A 21 9.78 4.54 3.48
N GLU A 22 10.46 5.10 4.48
CA GLU A 22 11.19 4.31 5.49
C GLU A 22 10.20 3.53 6.36
N ARG A 23 9.10 4.16 6.75
CA ARG A 23 8.05 3.56 7.57
C ARG A 23 7.34 2.42 6.83
N VAL A 24 6.98 2.63 5.56
CA VAL A 24 6.39 1.59 4.70
C VAL A 24 7.32 0.38 4.60
N MET A 25 8.62 0.61 4.37
CA MET A 25 9.59 -0.49 4.30
C MET A 25 9.78 -1.21 5.62
N LEU A 26 9.77 -0.47 6.75
CA LEU A 26 9.83 -1.06 8.09
C LEU A 26 8.64 -2.00 8.34
N HIS A 27 7.42 -1.55 8.03
CA HIS A 27 6.20 -2.35 8.21
C HIS A 27 6.15 -3.54 7.25
N ALA A 28 6.50 -3.36 5.97
CA ALA A 28 6.54 -4.47 5.01
C ALA A 28 7.52 -5.56 5.46
N ARG A 29 8.70 -5.15 5.96
CA ARG A 29 9.72 -6.05 6.50
C ARG A 29 9.24 -6.78 7.76
N GLY A 30 8.67 -6.05 8.72
CA GLY A 30 8.10 -6.62 9.94
C GLY A 30 7.07 -7.69 9.63
N LYS A 31 6.10 -7.39 8.75
CA LYS A 31 5.06 -8.33 8.30
C LYS A 31 5.65 -9.59 7.65
N ALA A 32 6.61 -9.44 6.74
CA ALA A 32 7.23 -10.57 6.05
C ALA A 32 8.01 -11.47 7.00
N LEU A 33 8.84 -10.89 7.87
CA LEU A 33 9.68 -11.63 8.81
C LEU A 33 8.87 -12.30 9.91
N GLU A 34 7.84 -11.64 10.44
CA GLU A 34 6.93 -12.24 11.43
C GLU A 34 6.27 -13.50 10.86
N VAL A 35 5.68 -13.40 9.67
CA VAL A 35 5.03 -14.56 9.02
C VAL A 35 6.04 -15.64 8.68
N ALA A 36 7.23 -15.30 8.17
CA ALA A 36 8.28 -16.25 7.86
C ALA A 36 8.76 -17.01 9.11
N SER A 37 8.89 -16.30 10.23
CA SER A 37 9.29 -16.89 11.52
C SER A 37 8.20 -17.81 12.08
N ARG A 38 6.94 -17.38 12.07
CA ARG A 38 5.82 -18.10 12.70
C ARG A 38 5.29 -19.23 11.85
N ALA A 39 5.16 -19.04 10.53
CA ALA A 39 4.55 -20.02 9.63
C ALA A 39 5.58 -20.79 8.79
N GLY A 40 6.84 -20.39 8.83
CA GLY A 40 7.93 -20.93 8.02
C GLY A 40 7.91 -20.41 6.59
N VAL A 41 9.07 -20.48 5.93
CA VAL A 41 9.19 -20.24 4.48
C VAL A 41 8.93 -21.56 3.77
N PRO A 42 8.01 -21.63 2.78
CA PRO A 42 7.74 -22.88 2.04
C PRO A 42 8.99 -23.36 1.30
N GLU A 43 9.18 -24.69 1.23
CA GLU A 43 10.24 -25.25 0.39
C GLU A 43 10.03 -24.87 -1.09
N GLY A 44 11.08 -24.32 -1.72
CA GLY A 44 11.00 -23.82 -3.10
C GLY A 44 10.05 -22.63 -3.28
N GLY A 45 9.74 -21.92 -2.19
CA GLY A 45 8.84 -20.77 -2.16
C GLY A 45 9.40 -19.57 -1.40
N ALA A 46 8.52 -18.61 -1.12
CA ALA A 46 8.86 -17.40 -0.38
C ALA A 46 7.68 -16.90 0.44
N VAL A 47 7.97 -16.04 1.41
CA VAL A 47 6.98 -15.19 2.09
C VAL A 47 7.10 -13.78 1.52
N LEU A 48 5.99 -13.23 1.02
CA LEU A 48 5.89 -11.86 0.55
C LEU A 48 5.11 -11.03 1.55
N GLY A 49 5.74 -10.00 2.11
CA GLY A 49 5.10 -8.97 2.91
C GLY A 49 4.99 -7.67 2.12
N ALA A 50 3.90 -6.94 2.34
CA ALA A 50 3.71 -5.62 1.75
C ALA A 50 3.07 -4.67 2.74
N ASP A 51 3.37 -3.37 2.57
CA ASP A 51 2.72 -2.28 3.27
C ASP A 51 2.55 -1.08 2.34
N THR A 52 1.53 -0.24 2.62
CA THR A 52 1.21 0.90 1.75
C THR A 52 0.81 2.10 2.57
N GLU A 53 1.35 3.24 2.22
CA GLU A 53 1.06 4.51 2.84
C GLU A 53 0.75 5.59 1.81
N VAL A 54 -0.18 6.48 2.17
CA VAL A 54 -0.51 7.69 1.41
C VAL A 54 0.14 8.89 2.10
N ALA A 55 0.83 9.73 1.35
CA ALA A 55 1.48 10.93 1.89
C ALA A 55 1.15 12.17 1.05
N VAL A 56 0.87 13.28 1.71
CA VAL A 56 0.69 14.60 1.11
C VAL A 56 1.54 15.63 1.88
N ASP A 57 2.26 16.49 1.16
CA ASP A 57 3.19 17.46 1.74
C ASP A 57 4.20 16.83 2.74
N GLY A 58 4.67 15.61 2.43
CA GLY A 58 5.59 14.86 3.30
C GLY A 58 4.94 14.27 4.57
N ARG A 59 3.62 14.40 4.74
CA ARG A 59 2.89 13.87 5.89
C ARG A 59 2.07 12.65 5.49
N ALA A 60 2.25 11.59 6.25
CA ALA A 60 1.45 10.38 6.09
C ALA A 60 -0.01 10.59 6.44
N LEU A 61 -0.88 10.01 5.65
CA LEU A 61 -2.30 9.88 5.92
C LEU A 61 -2.60 8.43 6.29
N GLY A 62 -2.86 8.20 7.56
CA GLY A 62 -3.27 6.88 8.05
C GLY A 62 -4.66 6.47 7.57
N LYS A 63 -5.20 5.44 8.21
CA LYS A 63 -6.58 5.01 8.02
C LYS A 63 -7.51 5.95 8.79
N PRO A 64 -8.60 6.46 8.19
CA PRO A 64 -9.53 7.34 8.89
C PRO A 64 -10.23 6.60 10.04
N ALA A 65 -10.37 7.27 11.18
CA ALA A 65 -11.02 6.73 12.36
C ALA A 65 -12.55 6.63 12.17
N ASP A 66 -13.14 7.61 11.48
CA ASP A 66 -14.58 7.72 11.21
C ASP A 66 -14.85 8.49 9.91
N ALA A 67 -16.14 8.70 9.59
CA ALA A 67 -16.54 9.41 8.37
C ALA A 67 -16.12 10.89 8.37
N ALA A 68 -16.06 11.54 9.53
CA ALA A 68 -15.64 12.93 9.63
C ALA A 68 -14.12 13.04 9.36
N ASP A 69 -13.35 12.09 9.84
CA ASP A 69 -11.92 11.99 9.56
C ASP A 69 -11.66 11.67 8.08
N ALA A 70 -12.40 10.71 7.49
CA ALA A 70 -12.33 10.42 6.06
C ALA A 70 -12.64 11.66 5.22
N ARG A 71 -13.68 12.42 5.56
CA ARG A 71 -14.03 13.69 4.91
C ARG A 71 -12.88 14.68 4.96
N ARG A 72 -12.25 14.84 6.14
CA ARG A 72 -11.11 15.75 6.32
C ARG A 72 -9.92 15.35 5.44
N MET A 73 -9.60 14.06 5.40
CA MET A 73 -8.53 13.53 4.55
C MET A 73 -8.81 13.78 3.07
N LEU A 74 -9.99 13.39 2.58
CA LEU A 74 -10.39 13.55 1.17
C LEU A 74 -10.45 15.03 0.76
N ALA A 75 -10.93 15.91 1.64
CA ALA A 75 -10.91 17.36 1.39
C ALA A 75 -9.47 17.90 1.28
N GLY A 76 -8.55 17.38 2.07
CA GLY A 76 -7.13 17.73 1.98
C GLY A 76 -6.44 17.23 0.69
N LEU A 77 -6.99 16.21 0.05
CA LEU A 77 -6.49 15.63 -1.21
C LEU A 77 -7.18 16.22 -2.46
N SER A 78 -8.36 16.84 -2.30
CA SER A 78 -9.17 17.40 -3.40
C SER A 78 -8.38 18.36 -4.27
N GLY A 79 -8.38 18.14 -5.59
CA GLY A 79 -7.68 18.95 -6.58
C GLY A 79 -6.15 18.90 -6.52
N ARG A 80 -5.57 18.00 -5.70
CA ARG A 80 -4.14 17.96 -5.42
C ARG A 80 -3.50 16.65 -5.86
N THR A 81 -2.17 16.68 -5.99
CA THR A 81 -1.34 15.50 -6.15
C THR A 81 -0.82 15.06 -4.78
N HIS A 82 -0.87 13.77 -4.53
CA HIS A 82 -0.31 13.12 -3.35
C HIS A 82 0.46 11.87 -3.77
N GLN A 83 1.28 11.34 -2.89
CA GLN A 83 2.08 10.14 -3.14
C GLN A 83 1.45 8.92 -2.48
N VAL A 84 1.49 7.81 -3.19
CA VAL A 84 1.24 6.48 -2.62
C VAL A 84 2.53 5.70 -2.72
N MET A 85 2.97 5.17 -1.60
CA MET A 85 4.20 4.39 -1.47
C MET A 85 3.83 2.98 -1.04
N SER A 86 4.33 1.97 -1.78
CA SER A 86 4.15 0.57 -1.42
C SER A 86 5.51 -0.11 -1.33
N GLY A 87 5.82 -0.62 -0.14
CA GLY A 87 6.99 -1.45 0.12
C GLY A 87 6.65 -2.92 -0.01
N VAL A 88 7.55 -3.69 -0.59
CA VAL A 88 7.45 -5.15 -0.66
C VAL A 88 8.74 -5.78 -0.19
N VAL A 89 8.63 -6.87 0.56
CA VAL A 89 9.75 -7.66 1.07
C VAL A 89 9.49 -9.13 0.77
N LEU A 90 10.41 -9.77 0.05
CA LEU A 90 10.39 -11.18 -0.29
C LEU A 90 11.41 -11.92 0.57
N VAL A 91 10.95 -12.80 1.44
CA VAL A 91 11.81 -13.63 2.32
C VAL A 91 11.89 -15.04 1.76
N THR A 92 13.11 -15.50 1.54
CA THR A 92 13.46 -16.88 1.14
C THR A 92 14.41 -17.49 2.17
N PRO A 93 14.71 -18.79 2.10
CA PRO A 93 15.72 -19.40 2.97
C PRO A 93 17.13 -18.78 2.82
N GLU A 94 17.42 -18.19 1.65
CA GLU A 94 18.72 -17.58 1.34
C GLU A 94 18.83 -16.12 1.80
N GLY A 95 17.72 -15.49 2.21
CA GLY A 95 17.68 -14.11 2.66
C GLY A 95 16.45 -13.35 2.21
N ALA A 96 16.47 -12.05 2.38
CA ALA A 96 15.38 -11.16 2.03
C ALA A 96 15.80 -10.14 0.94
N ASP A 97 14.91 -9.93 -0.02
CA ASP A 97 15.01 -8.85 -1.00
C ASP A 97 13.82 -7.92 -0.85
N GLU A 98 14.01 -6.66 -1.20
CA GLU A 98 13.00 -5.64 -0.99
C GLU A 98 12.95 -4.60 -2.11
N ALA A 99 11.79 -3.97 -2.28
CA ALA A 99 11.61 -2.85 -3.18
C ALA A 99 10.60 -1.86 -2.60
N LEU A 100 10.80 -0.57 -2.92
CA LEU A 100 9.89 0.52 -2.62
C LEU A 100 9.40 1.13 -3.94
N ALA A 101 8.11 1.05 -4.18
CA ALA A 101 7.47 1.70 -5.31
C ALA A 101 6.75 2.98 -4.87
N VAL A 102 6.79 4.01 -5.71
CA VAL A 102 6.12 5.29 -5.49
C VAL A 102 5.28 5.62 -6.71
N ALA A 103 4.05 6.06 -6.50
CA ALA A 103 3.18 6.59 -7.53
C ALA A 103 2.58 7.92 -7.08
N ASP A 104 2.55 8.89 -7.99
CA ASP A 104 1.85 10.15 -7.78
C ASP A 104 0.41 10.02 -8.26
N VAL A 105 -0.54 10.31 -7.37
CA VAL A 105 -1.98 10.28 -7.66
C VAL A 105 -2.52 11.69 -7.59
N ARG A 106 -3.11 12.16 -8.68
CA ARG A 106 -3.82 13.44 -8.72
C ARG A 106 -5.31 13.20 -8.55
N PHE A 107 -5.91 13.86 -7.58
CA PHE A 107 -7.36 13.91 -7.44
C PHE A 107 -7.95 15.06 -8.26
N ARG A 108 -9.14 14.83 -8.80
CA ARG A 108 -10.00 15.92 -9.29
C ARG A 108 -10.52 16.77 -8.12
N ASP A 109 -11.10 17.91 -8.42
CA ASP A 109 -11.85 18.66 -7.41
C ASP A 109 -13.04 17.81 -6.94
N ILE A 110 -13.11 17.57 -5.62
CA ILE A 110 -14.18 16.81 -4.99
C ILE A 110 -15.19 17.82 -4.43
N ASP A 111 -16.28 18.01 -5.17
CA ASP A 111 -17.38 18.85 -4.70
C ASP A 111 -18.19 18.17 -3.59
N GLY A 112 -19.11 18.91 -2.98
CA GLY A 112 -19.92 18.40 -1.87
C GLY A 112 -20.74 17.16 -2.24
N ARG A 113 -21.25 17.07 -3.48
CA ARG A 113 -22.07 15.92 -3.92
C ARG A 113 -21.22 14.66 -4.10
N LEU A 114 -20.06 14.78 -4.72
CA LEU A 114 -19.12 13.68 -4.91
C LEU A 114 -18.57 13.20 -3.57
N MET A 115 -18.30 14.12 -2.64
CA MET A 115 -17.85 13.82 -1.28
C MET A 115 -18.89 12.98 -0.53
N GLU A 116 -20.15 13.46 -0.45
CA GLU A 116 -21.22 12.75 0.25
C GLU A 116 -21.46 11.37 -0.36
N TRP A 117 -21.57 11.31 -1.69
CA TRP A 117 -21.77 10.05 -2.39
C TRP A 117 -20.68 9.01 -2.03
N TYR A 118 -19.41 9.43 -2.05
CA TYR A 118 -18.32 8.50 -1.74
C TYR A 118 -18.30 8.07 -0.26
N LEU A 119 -18.55 9.01 0.65
CA LEU A 119 -18.59 8.70 2.08
C LEU A 119 -19.71 7.74 2.45
N ASP A 120 -20.88 7.87 1.82
CA ASP A 120 -22.04 7.00 2.03
C ASP A 120 -21.77 5.55 1.60
N LEU A 121 -20.93 5.33 0.59
CA LEU A 121 -20.51 3.99 0.18
C LEU A 121 -19.66 3.26 1.24
N GLY A 122 -19.01 3.99 2.12
CA GLY A 122 -18.21 3.43 3.19
C GLY A 122 -16.91 2.77 2.76
N GLU A 123 -16.49 2.89 1.49
CA GLU A 123 -15.25 2.30 0.96
C GLU A 123 -13.97 2.88 1.59
N TRP A 124 -14.07 4.04 2.23
CA TRP A 124 -12.99 4.70 2.93
C TRP A 124 -12.49 3.91 4.16
N ARG A 125 -13.34 3.01 4.71
CA ARG A 125 -13.01 2.27 5.93
C ARG A 125 -11.79 1.38 5.74
N GLY A 126 -10.82 1.55 6.65
CA GLY A 126 -9.59 0.75 6.64
C GLY A 126 -8.62 1.05 5.48
N ARG A 127 -8.81 2.16 4.76
CA ARG A 127 -7.96 2.58 3.65
C ARG A 127 -7.10 3.77 4.03
N ALA A 128 -5.78 3.68 3.80
CA ALA A 128 -4.88 4.82 3.96
C ALA A 128 -5.35 5.99 3.06
N GLY A 129 -5.36 7.22 3.61
CA GLY A 129 -5.89 8.38 2.89
C GLY A 129 -7.41 8.38 2.64
N GLY A 130 -8.14 7.35 3.10
CA GLY A 130 -9.59 7.27 3.01
C GLY A 130 -10.14 6.90 1.63
N TYR A 131 -9.37 6.26 0.73
CA TYR A 131 -9.88 5.85 -0.58
C TYR A 131 -9.30 4.52 -1.07
N ALA A 132 -10.00 3.90 -2.04
CA ALA A 132 -9.55 2.70 -2.73
C ALA A 132 -9.76 2.87 -4.25
N ILE A 133 -8.67 2.82 -5.01
CA ILE A 133 -8.72 2.97 -6.47
C ILE A 133 -9.44 1.81 -7.19
N GLN A 134 -9.51 0.64 -6.57
CA GLN A 134 -10.18 -0.54 -7.13
C GLN A 134 -11.71 -0.51 -7.05
N GLY A 135 -12.28 0.51 -6.37
CA GLY A 135 -13.71 0.70 -6.19
C GLY A 135 -14.19 2.05 -6.68
N ALA A 136 -15.21 2.57 -6.02
CA ALA A 136 -15.78 3.88 -6.31
C ALA A 136 -14.78 5.03 -6.10
N GLY A 137 -13.73 4.83 -5.28
CA GLY A 137 -12.63 5.78 -5.12
C GLY A 137 -11.89 6.11 -6.41
N ALA A 138 -11.98 5.27 -7.45
CA ALA A 138 -11.47 5.62 -8.79
C ALA A 138 -12.13 6.88 -9.37
N ALA A 139 -13.38 7.17 -8.98
CA ALA A 139 -14.08 8.38 -9.42
C ALA A 139 -13.45 9.68 -8.87
N LEU A 140 -12.67 9.60 -7.80
CA LEU A 140 -11.95 10.73 -7.20
C LEU A 140 -10.65 11.03 -7.95
N VAL A 141 -10.09 10.06 -8.69
CA VAL A 141 -8.80 10.15 -9.35
C VAL A 141 -8.92 10.82 -10.70
N ASP A 142 -8.07 11.81 -10.96
CA ASP A 142 -7.90 12.45 -12.25
C ASP A 142 -6.81 11.74 -13.09
N SER A 143 -5.64 11.50 -12.48
CA SER A 143 -4.52 10.84 -13.14
C SER A 143 -3.59 10.15 -12.15
N ILE A 144 -2.78 9.20 -12.66
CA ILE A 144 -1.72 8.50 -11.93
C ILE A 144 -0.45 8.59 -12.76
N ALA A 145 0.64 8.99 -12.12
CA ALA A 145 1.99 8.88 -12.67
C ALA A 145 2.76 7.82 -11.87
N GLY A 146 3.09 6.71 -12.52
CA GLY A 146 3.69 5.52 -11.92
C GLY A 146 2.86 4.25 -12.16
N ASP A 147 3.19 3.19 -11.43
CA ASP A 147 2.46 1.91 -11.52
C ASP A 147 1.15 1.96 -10.72
N PRO A 148 -0.04 1.80 -11.34
CA PRO A 148 -1.30 1.76 -10.62
C PRO A 148 -1.37 0.65 -9.58
N THR A 149 -0.62 -0.45 -9.74
CA THR A 149 -0.58 -1.54 -8.77
C THR A 149 0.11 -1.13 -7.46
N THR A 150 0.96 -0.10 -7.48
CA THR A 150 1.49 0.57 -6.28
C THR A 150 0.36 1.21 -5.48
N VAL A 151 -0.58 1.89 -6.16
CA VAL A 151 -1.73 2.53 -5.51
C VAL A 151 -2.70 1.51 -4.92
N ILE A 152 -2.78 0.32 -5.53
CA ILE A 152 -3.57 -0.82 -5.02
C ILE A 152 -2.96 -1.42 -3.75
N GLY A 153 -1.61 -1.31 -3.61
CA GLY A 153 -0.89 -1.79 -2.44
C GLY A 153 0.02 -2.99 -2.66
N LEU A 154 0.17 -3.42 -3.93
CA LEU A 154 1.11 -4.48 -4.30
C LEU A 154 1.72 -4.17 -5.68
N PRO A 155 2.91 -3.56 -5.76
CA PRO A 155 3.56 -3.18 -7.01
C PRO A 155 4.01 -4.43 -7.78
N LEU A 156 3.17 -4.91 -8.71
CA LEU A 156 3.34 -6.19 -9.38
C LEU A 156 4.60 -6.26 -10.24
N GLY A 157 5.05 -5.14 -10.79
CA GLY A 157 6.30 -5.06 -11.54
C GLY A 157 7.51 -5.41 -10.65
N ASP A 158 7.59 -4.79 -9.46
CA ASP A 158 8.66 -5.05 -8.50
C ASP A 158 8.57 -6.45 -7.90
N VAL A 159 7.36 -6.90 -7.55
CA VAL A 159 7.13 -8.28 -7.08
C VAL A 159 7.63 -9.30 -8.11
N ALA A 160 7.32 -9.11 -9.39
CA ALA A 160 7.78 -10.01 -10.45
C ALA A 160 9.30 -9.97 -10.59
N ALA A 161 9.94 -8.81 -10.45
CA ALA A 161 11.39 -8.68 -10.49
C ALA A 161 12.05 -9.42 -9.31
N LEU A 162 11.54 -9.25 -8.08
CA LEU A 162 12.06 -9.95 -6.90
C LEU A 162 11.90 -11.48 -7.04
N LEU A 163 10.74 -11.95 -7.51
CA LEU A 163 10.51 -13.38 -7.74
C LEU A 163 11.41 -13.98 -8.82
N ARG A 164 11.68 -13.24 -9.90
CA ARG A 164 12.62 -13.65 -10.95
C ARG A 164 14.06 -13.74 -10.44
N ALA A 165 14.50 -12.80 -9.62
CA ALA A 165 15.83 -12.81 -9.02
C ALA A 165 16.08 -14.05 -8.18
N ARG A 166 15.02 -14.65 -7.62
CA ARG A 166 15.05 -15.89 -6.83
C ARG A 166 14.61 -17.14 -7.62
N ALA A 167 14.49 -17.05 -8.94
CA ALA A 167 14.00 -18.12 -9.81
C ALA A 167 12.62 -18.70 -9.41
N LEU A 168 11.79 -17.89 -8.74
CA LEU A 168 10.42 -18.24 -8.28
C LEU A 168 9.33 -17.83 -9.27
N PHE A 169 9.69 -17.13 -10.35
CA PHE A 169 8.76 -16.72 -11.41
C PHE A 169 9.23 -17.30 -12.73
N PRO A 170 8.32 -17.75 -13.63
CA PRO A 170 8.73 -18.32 -14.92
C PRO A 170 9.66 -17.38 -15.67
N PRO A 171 10.68 -17.89 -16.36
CA PRO A 171 11.48 -17.09 -17.27
C PRO A 171 10.58 -16.50 -18.36
N ALA A 172 10.95 -15.32 -18.84
CA ALA A 172 10.24 -14.62 -19.90
C ALA A 172 10.30 -15.42 -21.21
#